data_99604251ce3c1f52d4572ce42e7c3339
#
_entry.id   99604251ce3c1f52d4572ce42e7c3339
#
_cell.length_a   1.000
_cell.length_b   1.000
_cell.length_c   1.000
_cell.angle_alpha   90.00
_cell.angle_beta   90.00
_cell.angle_gamma   90.00
#
_symmetry.space_group_name_H-M   'P 1'
#
loop_
_entity.id
_entity.type
_entity.pdbx_description
1 polymer ?
#
loop_
_entity_poly.entity_id
_entity_poly.type
_entity_poly.pdbx_seq_one_letter_code
_entity_poly.pdbx_strand_id
1 'polypeptide(L)'
;MGKVDTVTKAYMRKNNIFADAFNYLIYDGKLVVNPEQLRELDTTEIALPFGLRENEKGPSNDLVQKYRDILKSAVVMQEDEAAYILLGIENQTDIHYAMPVRNMIYDALQYGKQVADTAANHRKNDKSFRKRTSGEYLSGFYKEDVLKPVVTLVIHFGADEWDAPLSLHEMMGSQNEKLMHYVQDYQIHLIDPAKLMEEDLNKFTSSLREVIEYIKYSKDKEKLSRILKDNSRMLIDREAALVIKTITNTAIEISEKEEKIDMCKAIDDMLSEREAKGEIRGIEIGEFRMLVKQVKKGRLTIEEAAEDAAMSVEKFRNVTDDMLKEG
;
A
#
# COMPACT_ATOMS: atom_id res chain seq x y z
N MET A 1 10.18 7.33 5.93
CA MET A 1 9.41 6.18 5.48
C MET A 1 8.65 5.63 6.68
N GLY A 2 7.32 5.63 6.64
CA GLY A 2 6.50 5.13 7.74
C GLY A 2 6.55 3.60 7.84
N LYS A 3 6.22 3.04 9.01
CA LYS A 3 6.17 1.58 9.22
C LYS A 3 5.20 0.89 8.23
N VAL A 4 4.08 1.53 7.94
CA VAL A 4 3.05 1.05 7.00
C VAL A 4 3.62 0.94 5.59
N ASP A 5 4.27 2.00 5.10
CA ASP A 5 4.90 2.03 3.78
C ASP A 5 5.95 0.93 3.59
N THR A 6 6.76 0.68 4.62
CA THR A 6 7.76 -0.40 4.59
C THR A 6 7.13 -1.78 4.47
N VAL A 7 6.05 -2.04 5.21
CA VAL A 7 5.38 -3.35 5.25
C VAL A 7 4.62 -3.61 3.94
N THR A 8 3.85 -2.64 3.44
CA THR A 8 3.11 -2.77 2.18
C THR A 8 4.06 -2.97 1.00
N LYS A 9 5.16 -2.21 0.98
CA LYS A 9 6.18 -2.30 -0.06
C LYS A 9 6.89 -3.66 -0.07
N ALA A 10 7.26 -4.18 1.10
CA ALA A 10 7.85 -5.52 1.23
C ALA A 10 6.88 -6.61 0.76
N TYR A 11 5.60 -6.51 1.10
CA TYR A 11 4.57 -7.43 0.68
C TYR A 11 4.36 -7.41 -0.84
N MET A 12 4.16 -6.23 -1.42
CA MET A 12 3.94 -6.06 -2.86
C MET A 12 5.17 -6.39 -3.71
N ARG A 13 6.39 -6.45 -3.13
CA ARG A 13 7.59 -6.92 -3.82
C ARG A 13 7.60 -8.41 -4.14
N LYS A 14 6.81 -9.22 -3.44
CA LYS A 14 6.67 -10.64 -3.74
C LYS A 14 6.11 -10.81 -5.17
N ASN A 15 6.77 -11.62 -5.97
CA ASN A 15 6.43 -11.76 -7.38
C ASN A 15 5.02 -12.29 -7.60
N ASN A 16 4.55 -13.24 -6.76
CA ASN A 16 3.19 -13.77 -6.84
C ASN A 16 2.12 -12.71 -6.53
N ILE A 17 2.35 -11.85 -5.53
CA ILE A 17 1.43 -10.76 -5.17
C ILE A 17 1.42 -9.68 -6.26
N PHE A 18 2.61 -9.31 -6.72
CA PHE A 18 2.77 -8.34 -7.80
C PHE A 18 2.09 -8.81 -9.09
N ALA A 19 2.35 -10.05 -9.52
CA ALA A 19 1.74 -10.63 -10.71
C ALA A 19 0.22 -10.68 -10.60
N ASP A 20 -0.32 -11.06 -9.42
CA ASP A 20 -1.75 -11.17 -9.18
C ASP A 20 -2.46 -9.83 -9.33
N ALA A 21 -1.89 -8.74 -8.80
CA ALA A 21 -2.42 -7.40 -8.96
C ALA A 21 -2.54 -6.99 -10.44
N PHE A 22 -1.53 -7.30 -11.27
CA PHE A 22 -1.57 -6.99 -12.70
C PHE A 22 -2.42 -7.97 -13.52
N ASN A 23 -2.48 -9.23 -13.13
CA ASN A 23 -3.41 -10.19 -13.72
C ASN A 23 -4.87 -9.76 -13.51
N TYR A 24 -5.18 -9.28 -12.31
CA TYR A 24 -6.49 -8.67 -12.04
C TYR A 24 -6.73 -7.44 -12.95
N LEU A 25 -5.80 -6.48 -12.93
CA LEU A 25 -5.99 -5.19 -13.59
C LEU A 25 -6.11 -5.30 -15.12
N ILE A 26 -5.19 -6.06 -15.74
CA ILE A 26 -5.02 -6.06 -17.21
C ILE A 26 -5.78 -7.23 -17.85
N TYR A 27 -5.84 -8.37 -17.16
CA TYR A 27 -6.26 -9.65 -17.75
C TYR A 27 -7.49 -10.25 -17.07
N ASP A 28 -8.22 -9.46 -16.29
CA ASP A 28 -9.46 -9.86 -15.62
C ASP A 28 -9.29 -11.14 -14.77
N GLY A 29 -8.15 -11.24 -14.07
CA GLY A 29 -7.77 -12.37 -13.21
C GLY A 29 -7.14 -13.56 -13.93
N LYS A 30 -6.99 -13.53 -15.25
CA LYS A 30 -6.30 -14.60 -16.01
C LYS A 30 -4.81 -14.54 -15.72
N LEU A 31 -4.19 -15.72 -15.51
CA LEU A 31 -2.77 -15.86 -15.17
C LEU A 31 -1.88 -15.66 -16.42
N VAL A 32 -1.66 -14.43 -16.82
CA VAL A 32 -0.84 -14.03 -17.97
C VAL A 32 0.51 -13.49 -17.54
N VAL A 33 0.55 -12.66 -16.49
CA VAL A 33 1.81 -12.23 -15.87
C VAL A 33 2.30 -13.34 -14.97
N ASN A 34 3.39 -14.01 -15.39
CA ASN A 34 3.98 -15.11 -14.64
C ASN A 34 4.96 -14.59 -13.59
N PRO A 35 4.78 -14.90 -12.29
CA PRO A 35 5.67 -14.47 -11.21
C PRO A 35 7.15 -14.83 -11.44
N GLU A 36 7.44 -15.97 -12.06
CA GLU A 36 8.81 -16.45 -12.31
C GLU A 36 9.54 -15.63 -13.39
N GLN A 37 8.79 -14.96 -14.24
CA GLN A 37 9.33 -14.13 -15.33
C GLN A 37 9.50 -12.66 -14.94
N LEU A 38 9.08 -12.28 -13.73
CA LEU A 38 9.24 -10.92 -13.22
C LEU A 38 10.68 -10.67 -12.78
N ARG A 39 11.23 -9.55 -13.21
CA ARG A 39 12.54 -9.04 -12.78
C ARG A 39 12.41 -7.65 -12.21
N GLU A 40 12.84 -7.48 -10.96
CA GLU A 40 12.86 -6.17 -10.31
C GLU A 40 13.89 -5.26 -10.99
N LEU A 41 13.52 -4.00 -11.19
CA LEU A 41 14.35 -2.97 -11.77
C LEU A 41 14.66 -1.90 -10.73
N ASP A 42 15.67 -1.09 -10.99
CA ASP A 42 15.97 0.08 -10.19
C ASP A 42 14.81 1.09 -10.28
N THR A 43 14.27 1.45 -9.11
CA THR A 43 13.17 2.40 -8.97
C THR A 43 13.65 3.86 -8.90
N THR A 44 14.96 4.08 -8.91
CA THR A 44 15.54 5.42 -8.92
C THR A 44 15.37 6.04 -10.29
N GLU A 45 14.56 7.07 -10.38
CA GLU A 45 14.33 7.80 -11.63
C GLU A 45 14.97 9.18 -11.51
N ILE A 46 15.95 9.44 -12.40
CA ILE A 46 16.64 10.73 -12.46
C ILE A 46 16.10 11.48 -13.68
N ALA A 47 15.41 12.59 -13.44
CA ALA A 47 15.03 13.51 -14.49
C ALA A 47 16.26 14.31 -14.90
N LEU A 48 16.88 13.91 -16.03
CA LEU A 48 17.86 14.76 -16.71
C LEU A 48 17.10 15.68 -17.68
N PRO A 49 17.32 17.00 -17.63
CA PRO A 49 16.78 17.88 -18.67
C PRO A 49 17.27 17.41 -20.05
N PHE A 50 16.36 17.27 -21.01
CA PHE A 50 16.70 16.88 -22.38
C PHE A 50 17.71 17.88 -22.97
N GLY A 51 18.83 17.35 -23.48
CA GLY A 51 19.81 18.11 -24.26
C GLY A 51 21.04 18.59 -23.51
N LEU A 52 21.22 18.33 -22.23
CA LEU A 52 22.46 18.63 -21.52
C LEU A 52 23.47 17.49 -21.68
N ARG A 53 24.66 17.81 -22.22
CA ARG A 53 25.80 16.89 -22.20
C ARG A 53 26.35 16.83 -20.78
N GLU A 54 26.79 15.65 -20.33
CA GLU A 54 27.33 15.38 -18.98
C GLU A 54 28.41 16.36 -18.48
N ASN A 55 28.94 17.23 -19.32
CA ASN A 55 30.05 18.13 -19.02
C ASN A 55 29.70 19.61 -18.99
N GLU A 56 28.44 20.02 -19.17
CA GLU A 56 28.08 21.44 -19.11
C GLU A 56 27.58 21.80 -17.71
N LYS A 57 28.41 22.52 -16.95
CA LYS A 57 28.05 23.18 -15.70
C LYS A 57 27.09 24.34 -16.00
N GLY A 58 25.79 24.05 -16.05
CA GLY A 58 24.75 25.07 -16.05
C GLY A 58 24.35 25.46 -14.61
N PRO A 59 23.69 26.63 -14.41
CA PRO A 59 23.28 27.06 -13.09
C PRO A 59 22.26 26.08 -12.47
N SER A 60 22.58 25.58 -11.27
CA SER A 60 21.77 24.73 -10.37
C SER A 60 20.86 23.70 -11.07
N ASN A 61 21.47 22.64 -11.58
CA ASN A 61 20.74 21.45 -11.93
C ASN A 61 20.32 20.73 -10.64
N ASP A 62 19.18 21.09 -10.09
CA ASP A 62 18.50 20.26 -9.11
C ASP A 62 18.02 19.00 -9.85
N LEU A 63 18.85 17.97 -9.80
CA LEU A 63 18.50 16.62 -10.23
C LEU A 63 17.25 16.22 -9.44
N VAL A 64 16.10 16.20 -10.07
CA VAL A 64 14.85 15.75 -9.45
C VAL A 64 14.90 14.23 -9.40
N GLN A 65 15.39 13.72 -8.29
CA GLN A 65 15.36 12.29 -8.01
C GLN A 65 13.95 11.91 -7.56
N LYS A 66 13.30 11.08 -8.34
CA LYS A 66 11.98 10.52 -8.03
C LYS A 66 12.10 9.03 -7.75
N TYR A 67 11.38 8.54 -6.77
CA TYR A 67 11.36 7.13 -6.40
C TYR A 67 9.95 6.58 -6.59
N ARG A 68 9.84 5.55 -7.40
CA ARG A 68 8.66 4.70 -7.48
C ARG A 68 8.77 3.60 -6.43
N ASP A 69 7.66 3.12 -5.90
CA ASP A 69 7.72 2.09 -4.87
C ASP A 69 8.29 0.78 -5.40
N ILE A 70 7.76 0.27 -6.51
CA ILE A 70 8.21 -0.97 -7.12
C ILE A 70 8.12 -0.84 -8.64
N LEU A 71 9.16 -1.32 -9.33
CA LEU A 71 9.20 -1.42 -10.79
C LEU A 71 9.75 -2.78 -11.19
N LYS A 72 9.02 -3.51 -12.05
CA LYS A 72 9.46 -4.79 -12.59
C LYS A 72 9.28 -4.84 -14.09
N SER A 73 10.17 -5.56 -14.77
CA SER A 73 9.95 -5.97 -16.15
C SER A 73 9.25 -7.32 -16.18
N ALA A 74 8.29 -7.45 -17.09
CA ALA A 74 7.59 -8.69 -17.36
C ALA A 74 7.75 -9.06 -18.83
N VAL A 75 7.73 -10.37 -19.11
CA VAL A 75 7.52 -10.92 -20.44
C VAL A 75 6.15 -11.55 -20.44
N VAL A 76 5.30 -11.09 -21.33
CA VAL A 76 3.93 -11.60 -21.47
C VAL A 76 3.80 -12.23 -22.84
N MET A 77 3.35 -13.48 -22.89
CA MET A 77 3.03 -14.17 -24.15
C MET A 77 1.60 -13.81 -24.54
N GLN A 78 1.41 -13.19 -25.68
CA GLN A 78 0.13 -12.87 -26.23
C GLN A 78 0.09 -13.35 -27.70
N GLU A 79 -0.85 -14.22 -28.03
CA GLU A 79 -1.04 -14.74 -29.40
C GLU A 79 0.26 -15.28 -30.04
N ASP A 80 1.05 -16.05 -29.26
CA ASP A 80 2.36 -16.61 -29.63
C ASP A 80 3.49 -15.58 -29.84
N GLU A 81 3.25 -14.30 -29.55
CA GLU A 81 4.29 -13.28 -29.54
C GLU A 81 4.68 -12.86 -28.11
N ALA A 82 5.97 -12.65 -27.87
CA ALA A 82 6.47 -12.17 -26.58
C ALA A 82 6.44 -10.64 -26.54
N ALA A 83 5.61 -10.09 -25.67
CA ALA A 83 5.60 -8.66 -25.36
C ALA A 83 6.40 -8.37 -24.09
N TYR A 84 7.26 -7.34 -24.14
CA TYR A 84 7.99 -6.86 -22.97
C TYR A 84 7.29 -5.64 -22.41
N ILE A 85 6.96 -5.68 -21.11
CA ILE A 85 6.22 -4.61 -20.43
C ILE A 85 7.00 -4.18 -19.19
N LEU A 86 6.93 -2.89 -18.86
CA LEU A 86 7.36 -2.36 -17.56
C LEU A 86 6.13 -2.13 -16.68
N LEU A 87 6.13 -2.76 -15.52
CA LEU A 87 5.03 -2.72 -14.57
C LEU A 87 5.50 -2.02 -13.28
N GLY A 88 4.78 -0.97 -12.87
CA GLY A 88 5.08 -0.20 -11.69
C GLY A 88 3.94 -0.23 -10.68
N ILE A 89 4.24 -0.26 -9.39
CA ILE A 89 3.23 -0.16 -8.32
C ILE A 89 3.58 1.03 -7.42
N GLU A 90 2.54 1.79 -7.08
CA GLU A 90 2.52 2.83 -6.05
C GLU A 90 1.55 2.39 -4.94
N ASN A 91 2.06 2.19 -3.73
CA ASN A 91 1.27 1.83 -2.57
C ASN A 91 0.85 3.11 -1.83
N GLN A 92 -0.44 3.33 -1.67
CA GLN A 92 -0.98 4.51 -1.00
C GLN A 92 -1.82 4.10 0.21
N THR A 93 -1.46 4.58 1.39
CA THR A 93 -2.28 4.43 2.61
C THR A 93 -3.17 5.65 2.83
N ASP A 94 -2.68 6.80 2.40
CA ASP A 94 -3.41 8.04 2.40
C ASP A 94 -3.72 8.46 0.95
N ILE A 95 -4.83 9.15 0.76
CA ILE A 95 -5.26 9.61 -0.57
C ILE A 95 -4.34 10.73 -1.05
N HIS A 96 -3.78 10.56 -2.25
CA HIS A 96 -2.89 11.53 -2.85
C HIS A 96 -3.58 12.26 -4.01
N TYR A 97 -4.06 13.48 -3.76
CA TYR A 97 -4.89 14.25 -4.71
C TYR A 97 -4.19 14.63 -6.03
N ALA A 98 -2.87 14.56 -6.12
CA ALA A 98 -2.12 14.80 -7.36
C ALA A 98 -1.54 13.49 -7.97
N MET A 99 -2.17 12.34 -7.73
CA MET A 99 -1.67 11.05 -8.19
C MET A 99 -1.55 10.94 -9.72
N PRO A 100 -2.49 11.48 -10.54
CA PRO A 100 -2.32 11.45 -12.00
C PRO A 100 -1.03 12.13 -12.46
N VAL A 101 -0.71 13.29 -11.92
CA VAL A 101 0.54 14.00 -12.27
C VAL A 101 1.77 13.22 -11.80
N ARG A 102 1.71 12.63 -10.61
CA ARG A 102 2.81 11.82 -10.06
C ARG A 102 3.11 10.61 -10.94
N ASN A 103 2.10 9.84 -11.30
CA ASN A 103 2.27 8.67 -12.17
C ASN A 103 2.71 9.06 -13.59
N MET A 104 2.13 10.13 -14.15
CA MET A 104 2.54 10.65 -15.45
C MET A 104 4.05 10.98 -15.50
N ILE A 105 4.57 11.61 -14.45
CA ILE A 105 6.02 11.89 -14.35
C ILE A 105 6.83 10.60 -14.34
N TYR A 106 6.43 9.61 -13.55
CA TYR A 106 7.14 8.33 -13.47
C TYR A 106 7.17 7.59 -14.81
N ASP A 107 6.03 7.52 -15.50
CA ASP A 107 5.95 6.86 -16.80
C ASP A 107 6.75 7.61 -17.86
N ALA A 108 6.66 8.94 -17.86
CA ALA A 108 7.47 9.78 -18.78
C ALA A 108 8.97 9.61 -18.56
N LEU A 109 9.43 9.50 -17.30
CA LEU A 109 10.84 9.25 -16.98
C LEU A 109 11.29 7.87 -17.47
N GLN A 110 10.44 6.84 -17.36
CA GLN A 110 10.75 5.51 -17.89
C GLN A 110 10.84 5.52 -19.44
N TYR A 111 9.94 6.20 -20.13
CA TYR A 111 10.06 6.36 -21.59
C TYR A 111 11.31 7.14 -21.96
N GLY A 112 11.61 8.23 -21.26
CA GLY A 112 12.84 9.00 -21.46
C GLY A 112 14.10 8.16 -21.27
N LYS A 113 14.13 7.31 -20.22
CA LYS A 113 15.23 6.37 -19.97
C LYS A 113 15.38 5.35 -21.10
N GLN A 114 14.29 4.77 -21.59
CA GLN A 114 14.33 3.82 -22.71
C GLN A 114 14.94 4.47 -23.97
N VAL A 115 14.54 5.72 -24.29
CA VAL A 115 15.12 6.46 -25.42
C VAL A 115 16.62 6.69 -25.22
N ALA A 116 17.03 7.14 -24.02
CA ALA A 116 18.42 7.41 -23.70
C ALA A 116 19.29 6.14 -23.76
N ASP A 117 18.81 5.03 -23.20
CA ASP A 117 19.51 3.74 -23.20
C ASP A 117 19.65 3.19 -24.62
N THR A 118 18.59 3.27 -25.44
CA THR A 118 18.62 2.86 -26.85
C THR A 118 19.65 3.70 -27.63
N ALA A 119 19.62 5.01 -27.47
CA ALA A 119 20.60 5.90 -28.11
C ALA A 119 22.04 5.61 -27.65
N ALA A 120 22.26 5.31 -26.38
CA ALA A 120 23.56 4.90 -25.84
C ALA A 120 24.04 3.57 -26.43
N ASN A 121 23.15 2.59 -26.56
CA ASN A 121 23.44 1.29 -27.15
C ASN A 121 23.80 1.43 -28.63
N HIS A 122 23.09 2.26 -29.39
CA HIS A 122 23.42 2.55 -30.76
C HIS A 122 24.81 3.19 -30.89
N ARG A 123 25.19 4.13 -30.03
CA ARG A 123 26.53 4.73 -30.01
C ARG A 123 27.64 3.71 -29.71
N LYS A 124 27.41 2.79 -28.78
CA LYS A 124 28.41 1.76 -28.39
C LYS A 124 28.59 0.70 -29.44
N ASN A 125 27.52 0.31 -30.12
CA ASN A 125 27.50 -0.85 -31.03
C ASN A 125 27.70 -0.42 -32.51
N ASP A 126 27.81 0.88 -32.80
CA ASP A 126 27.87 1.40 -34.14
C ASP A 126 29.25 1.17 -34.78
N LYS A 127 29.52 -0.11 -35.00
CA LYS A 127 30.61 -0.55 -35.90
C LYS A 127 30.12 -0.72 -37.34
N SER A 128 28.83 -0.53 -37.60
CA SER A 128 28.23 -0.68 -38.92
C SER A 128 28.22 0.65 -39.64
N PHE A 129 28.68 0.64 -40.91
CA PHE A 129 28.59 1.78 -41.84
C PHE A 129 27.14 2.12 -42.27
N ARG A 130 26.15 1.90 -41.40
CA ARG A 130 24.77 2.27 -41.70
C ARG A 130 24.65 3.79 -41.86
N LYS A 131 24.14 4.22 -43.02
CA LYS A 131 23.86 5.60 -43.29
C LYS A 131 22.65 6.03 -42.47
N ARG A 132 22.83 6.84 -41.43
CA ARG A 132 21.77 7.42 -40.60
C ARG A 132 21.12 8.59 -41.30
N THR A 133 19.81 8.74 -41.08
CA THR A 133 19.08 9.96 -41.42
C THR A 133 19.46 11.10 -40.46
N SER A 134 19.16 12.33 -40.80
CA SER A 134 19.41 13.47 -39.91
C SER A 134 18.57 13.37 -38.62
N GLY A 135 17.34 12.82 -38.71
CA GLY A 135 16.47 12.61 -37.54
C GLY A 135 17.01 11.56 -36.58
N GLU A 136 17.50 10.42 -37.09
CA GLU A 136 18.12 9.36 -36.29
C GLU A 136 19.45 9.85 -35.65
N TYR A 137 20.22 10.68 -36.37
CA TYR A 137 21.41 11.28 -35.79
C TYR A 137 21.09 12.25 -34.65
N LEU A 138 20.06 13.06 -34.81
CA LEU A 138 19.65 14.06 -33.82
C LEU A 138 19.08 13.40 -32.53
N SER A 139 18.19 12.42 -32.69
CA SER A 139 17.54 11.76 -31.57
C SER A 139 18.38 10.63 -30.97
N GLY A 140 19.25 9.99 -31.77
CA GLY A 140 19.89 8.71 -31.40
C GLY A 140 18.94 7.52 -31.40
N PHE A 141 17.66 7.73 -31.73
CA PHE A 141 16.60 6.74 -31.80
C PHE A 141 16.26 6.46 -33.27
N TYR A 142 16.30 5.21 -33.68
CA TYR A 142 16.12 4.82 -35.06
C TYR A 142 14.65 4.60 -35.40
N LYS A 143 14.31 4.62 -36.66
CA LYS A 143 12.91 4.47 -37.11
C LYS A 143 12.30 3.15 -36.72
N GLU A 144 13.12 2.10 -36.61
CA GLU A 144 12.68 0.75 -36.25
C GLU A 144 12.68 0.50 -34.73
N ASP A 145 13.24 1.43 -33.95
CA ASP A 145 13.25 1.27 -32.49
C ASP A 145 11.83 1.40 -31.94
N VAL A 146 11.52 0.56 -30.95
CA VAL A 146 10.22 0.54 -30.29
C VAL A 146 10.40 0.69 -28.79
N LEU A 147 9.48 1.39 -28.15
CA LEU A 147 9.42 1.51 -26.71
C LEU A 147 8.60 0.36 -26.11
N LYS A 148 9.00 -0.09 -24.94
CA LYS A 148 8.20 -1.03 -24.14
C LYS A 148 7.10 -0.25 -23.44
N PRO A 149 5.85 -0.74 -23.43
CA PRO A 149 4.79 -0.13 -22.67
C PRO A 149 5.15 -0.04 -21.18
N VAL A 150 4.75 1.06 -20.55
CA VAL A 150 4.85 1.26 -19.10
C VAL A 150 3.43 1.33 -18.54
N VAL A 151 3.13 0.50 -17.56
CA VAL A 151 1.83 0.48 -16.88
C VAL A 151 2.06 0.66 -15.39
N THR A 152 1.49 1.71 -14.80
CA THR A 152 1.57 1.99 -13.37
C THR A 152 0.23 1.75 -12.71
N LEU A 153 0.23 0.90 -11.68
CA LEU A 153 -0.91 0.58 -10.83
C LEU A 153 -0.78 1.28 -9.49
N VAL A 154 -1.82 1.95 -9.05
CA VAL A 154 -1.97 2.47 -7.70
C VAL A 154 -2.80 1.48 -6.89
N ILE A 155 -2.30 1.09 -5.71
CA ILE A 155 -3.07 0.27 -4.78
C ILE A 155 -3.34 1.10 -3.52
N HIS A 156 -4.60 1.34 -3.23
CA HIS A 156 -5.03 2.02 -2.03
C HIS A 156 -5.16 1.03 -0.88
N PHE A 157 -4.29 1.16 0.12
CA PHE A 157 -4.34 0.33 1.33
C PHE A 157 -5.13 1.05 2.44
N GLY A 158 -6.32 1.53 2.12
CA GLY A 158 -7.23 2.20 3.05
C GLY A 158 -8.64 1.62 2.95
N ALA A 159 -9.40 1.72 4.06
CA ALA A 159 -10.80 1.29 4.10
C ALA A 159 -11.78 2.36 3.58
N ASP A 160 -11.31 3.59 3.48
CA ASP A 160 -12.10 4.69 2.93
C ASP A 160 -12.05 4.67 1.40
N GLU A 161 -13.13 5.11 0.79
CA GLU A 161 -13.21 5.23 -0.67
C GLU A 161 -12.22 6.29 -1.16
N TRP A 162 -11.55 6.00 -2.27
CA TRP A 162 -10.71 6.97 -2.94
C TRP A 162 -11.54 8.10 -3.54
N ASP A 163 -11.37 9.31 -3.04
CA ASP A 163 -12.13 10.51 -3.44
C ASP A 163 -11.30 11.53 -4.26
N ALA A 164 -10.04 11.17 -4.61
CA ALA A 164 -9.19 12.02 -5.43
C ALA A 164 -9.40 11.79 -6.93
N PRO A 165 -9.00 12.76 -7.78
CA PRO A 165 -9.07 12.63 -9.22
C PRO A 165 -8.36 11.37 -9.74
N LEU A 166 -8.98 10.71 -10.72
CA LEU A 166 -8.44 9.54 -11.40
C LEU A 166 -7.75 9.90 -12.72
N SER A 167 -7.92 11.14 -13.18
CA SER A 167 -7.29 11.59 -14.42
C SER A 167 -6.78 13.04 -14.32
N LEU A 168 -5.89 13.38 -15.26
CA LEU A 168 -5.39 14.75 -15.38
C LEU A 168 -6.51 15.73 -15.77
N HIS A 169 -7.47 15.29 -16.60
CA HIS A 169 -8.61 16.11 -16.97
C HIS A 169 -9.52 16.42 -15.77
N GLU A 170 -9.76 15.44 -14.88
CA GLU A 170 -10.52 15.67 -13.63
C GLU A 170 -9.83 16.71 -12.73
N MET A 171 -8.49 16.73 -12.70
CA MET A 171 -7.72 17.73 -11.93
C MET A 171 -7.87 19.15 -12.48
N MET A 172 -8.20 19.30 -13.76
CA MET A 172 -8.33 20.62 -14.39
C MET A 172 -9.73 21.26 -14.15
N GLY A 173 -10.67 20.47 -13.64
CA GLY A 173 -12.04 20.92 -13.43
C GLY A 173 -12.77 21.27 -14.73
N SER A 174 -13.80 22.11 -14.63
CA SER A 174 -14.60 22.51 -15.80
C SER A 174 -13.84 23.53 -16.63
N GLN A 175 -13.42 23.10 -17.83
CA GLN A 175 -12.70 23.92 -18.83
C GLN A 175 -13.46 23.93 -20.14
N ASN A 176 -13.01 24.80 -21.08
CA ASN A 176 -13.57 24.85 -22.41
C ASN A 176 -13.31 23.53 -23.18
N GLU A 177 -14.36 22.85 -23.65
CA GLU A 177 -14.26 21.56 -24.35
C GLU A 177 -13.32 21.60 -25.55
N LYS A 178 -13.31 22.73 -26.31
CA LYS A 178 -12.39 22.88 -27.43
C LYS A 178 -10.91 22.91 -26.98
N LEU A 179 -10.62 23.50 -25.83
CA LEU A 179 -9.29 23.50 -25.25
C LEU A 179 -8.89 22.10 -24.79
N MET A 180 -9.80 21.41 -24.08
CA MET A 180 -9.57 20.07 -23.57
C MET A 180 -9.28 19.03 -24.65
N HIS A 181 -9.81 19.22 -25.85
CA HIS A 181 -9.48 18.36 -26.99
C HIS A 181 -7.97 18.34 -27.34
N TYR A 182 -7.24 19.40 -27.02
CA TYR A 182 -5.77 19.50 -27.28
C TYR A 182 -4.92 19.11 -26.06
N VAL A 183 -5.53 18.88 -24.91
CA VAL A 183 -4.83 18.44 -23.70
C VAL A 183 -4.91 16.91 -23.63
N GLN A 184 -3.74 16.27 -23.60
CA GLN A 184 -3.69 14.82 -23.42
C GLN A 184 -4.15 14.46 -22.01
N ASP A 185 -5.08 13.52 -21.88
CA ASP A 185 -5.46 12.99 -20.60
C ASP A 185 -4.47 11.90 -20.15
N TYR A 186 -4.21 11.85 -18.87
CA TYR A 186 -3.46 10.79 -18.23
C TYR A 186 -4.32 10.19 -17.10
N GLN A 187 -4.71 8.95 -17.26
CA GLN A 187 -5.53 8.22 -16.29
C GLN A 187 -4.68 7.32 -15.43
N ILE A 188 -4.98 7.24 -14.13
CA ILE A 188 -4.38 6.25 -13.23
C ILE A 188 -5.19 4.96 -13.22
N HIS A 189 -4.51 3.85 -13.02
CA HIS A 189 -5.12 2.57 -12.74
C HIS A 189 -5.11 2.36 -11.23
N LEU A 190 -6.29 2.18 -10.64
CA LEU A 190 -6.46 2.13 -9.19
C LEU A 190 -7.15 0.83 -8.76
N ILE A 191 -6.57 0.17 -7.77
CA ILE A 191 -7.26 -0.83 -6.94
C ILE A 191 -7.69 -0.11 -5.66
N ASP A 192 -9.00 0.11 -5.52
CA ASP A 192 -9.63 0.71 -4.34
C ASP A 192 -10.48 -0.36 -3.64
N PRO A 193 -10.07 -0.89 -2.47
CA PRO A 193 -10.80 -1.92 -1.75
C PRO A 193 -12.28 -1.58 -1.54
N ALA A 194 -12.59 -0.31 -1.25
CA ALA A 194 -13.97 0.12 -0.98
C ALA A 194 -14.91 -0.11 -2.17
N LYS A 195 -14.40 0.02 -3.40
CA LYS A 195 -15.18 -0.09 -4.66
C LYS A 195 -15.27 -1.50 -5.23
N LEU A 196 -14.35 -2.41 -4.84
CA LEU A 196 -14.36 -3.77 -5.37
C LEU A 196 -15.62 -4.53 -4.96
N MET A 197 -16.22 -5.25 -5.90
CA MET A 197 -17.29 -6.19 -5.63
C MET A 197 -16.73 -7.58 -5.27
N GLU A 198 -17.59 -8.47 -4.80
CA GLU A 198 -17.17 -9.84 -4.48
C GLU A 198 -16.67 -10.60 -5.72
N GLU A 199 -17.26 -10.33 -6.88
CA GLU A 199 -16.82 -10.88 -8.16
C GLU A 199 -15.38 -10.43 -8.49
N ASP A 200 -15.01 -9.20 -8.16
CA ASP A 200 -13.64 -8.69 -8.35
C ASP A 200 -12.66 -9.36 -7.40
N LEU A 201 -13.05 -9.54 -6.14
CA LEU A 201 -12.23 -10.24 -5.14
C LEU A 201 -11.93 -11.69 -5.57
N ASN A 202 -12.88 -12.35 -6.24
CA ASN A 202 -12.71 -13.72 -6.74
C ASN A 202 -11.73 -13.84 -7.92
N LYS A 203 -11.33 -12.74 -8.54
CA LYS A 203 -10.33 -12.71 -9.61
C LYS A 203 -8.89 -12.76 -9.08
N PHE A 204 -8.69 -12.45 -7.81
CA PHE A 204 -7.36 -12.58 -7.18
C PHE A 204 -7.09 -14.02 -6.77
N THR A 205 -5.85 -14.46 -6.98
CA THR A 205 -5.40 -15.85 -6.74
C THR A 205 -4.43 -15.97 -5.56
N SER A 206 -3.83 -14.86 -5.14
CA SER A 206 -2.89 -14.80 -4.02
C SER A 206 -3.58 -14.30 -2.73
N SER A 207 -2.80 -14.20 -1.64
CA SER A 207 -3.26 -13.60 -0.38
C SER A 207 -3.62 -12.10 -0.49
N LEU A 208 -3.39 -11.47 -1.65
CA LEU A 208 -3.83 -10.10 -1.92
C LEU A 208 -5.35 -9.97 -1.80
N ARG A 209 -6.11 -11.02 -2.19
CA ARG A 209 -7.56 -11.07 -2.00
C ARG A 209 -7.94 -10.88 -0.54
N GLU A 210 -7.37 -11.69 0.35
CA GLU A 210 -7.69 -11.68 1.78
C GLU A 210 -7.27 -10.36 2.44
N VAL A 211 -6.13 -9.79 2.02
CA VAL A 211 -5.67 -8.47 2.47
C VAL A 211 -6.65 -7.39 2.08
N ILE A 212 -7.04 -7.33 0.81
CA ILE A 212 -7.98 -6.35 0.28
C ILE A 212 -9.36 -6.50 0.95
N GLU A 213 -9.88 -7.73 1.06
CA GLU A 213 -11.17 -8.02 1.68
C GLU A 213 -11.20 -7.62 3.15
N TYR A 214 -10.13 -7.92 3.89
CA TYR A 214 -10.01 -7.50 5.29
C TYR A 214 -10.00 -5.98 5.43
N ILE A 215 -9.21 -5.28 4.60
CA ILE A 215 -9.15 -3.81 4.62
C ILE A 215 -10.52 -3.21 4.31
N LYS A 216 -11.18 -3.70 3.27
CA LYS A 216 -12.52 -3.26 2.85
C LYS A 216 -13.52 -3.29 4.00
N TYR A 217 -13.53 -4.35 4.79
CA TYR A 217 -14.49 -4.54 5.88
C TYR A 217 -13.95 -4.18 7.26
N SER A 218 -12.71 -3.65 7.36
CA SER A 218 -12.06 -3.38 8.66
C SER A 218 -12.82 -2.40 9.56
N LYS A 219 -13.66 -1.54 8.98
CA LYS A 219 -14.53 -0.60 9.72
C LYS A 219 -15.94 -1.15 9.99
N ASP A 220 -16.32 -2.26 9.35
CA ASP A 220 -17.63 -2.90 9.50
C ASP A 220 -17.48 -4.21 10.32
N LYS A 221 -17.71 -4.12 11.62
CA LYS A 221 -17.51 -5.24 12.55
C LYS A 221 -18.34 -6.48 12.21
N GLU A 222 -19.58 -6.28 11.71
CA GLU A 222 -20.47 -7.40 11.39
C GLU A 222 -20.00 -8.15 10.15
N LYS A 223 -19.64 -7.41 9.11
CA LYS A 223 -19.12 -8.01 7.88
C LYS A 223 -17.76 -8.64 8.11
N LEU A 224 -16.87 -7.95 8.83
CA LEU A 224 -15.56 -8.50 9.17
C LEU A 224 -15.69 -9.80 9.96
N SER A 225 -16.57 -9.85 10.96
CA SER A 225 -16.84 -11.09 11.71
C SER A 225 -17.34 -12.22 10.83
N ARG A 226 -18.19 -11.91 9.82
CA ARG A 226 -18.68 -12.94 8.88
C ARG A 226 -17.58 -13.51 7.99
N ILE A 227 -16.69 -12.66 7.45
CA ILE A 227 -15.59 -13.13 6.59
C ILE A 227 -14.51 -13.88 7.36
N LEU A 228 -14.39 -13.65 8.68
CA LEU A 228 -13.43 -14.34 9.55
C LEU A 228 -14.00 -15.66 10.09
N LYS A 229 -15.32 -15.83 10.10
CA LYS A 229 -15.94 -17.02 10.70
C LYS A 229 -15.72 -18.25 9.83
N ASP A 230 -14.99 -19.23 10.37
CA ASP A 230 -14.70 -20.53 9.74
C ASP A 230 -14.14 -20.42 8.30
N ASN A 231 -13.40 -19.35 8.01
CA ASN A 231 -12.86 -19.08 6.69
C ASN A 231 -11.42 -19.60 6.55
N SER A 232 -11.28 -20.78 5.94
CA SER A 232 -9.98 -21.41 5.71
C SER A 232 -9.04 -20.55 4.83
N ARG A 233 -9.57 -19.60 4.06
CA ARG A 233 -8.76 -18.65 3.25
C ARG A 233 -8.02 -17.64 4.11
N MET A 234 -8.47 -17.41 5.36
CA MET A 234 -7.80 -16.53 6.31
C MET A 234 -6.55 -17.16 6.98
N LEU A 235 -6.15 -18.34 6.54
CA LEU A 235 -4.81 -18.88 6.77
C LEU A 235 -3.84 -18.29 5.73
N ILE A 236 -3.33 -17.11 6.01
CA ILE A 236 -2.53 -16.29 5.09
C ILE A 236 -1.04 -16.27 5.43
N ASP A 237 -0.23 -15.83 4.47
CA ASP A 237 1.20 -15.64 4.71
C ASP A 237 1.46 -14.60 5.79
N ARG A 238 2.53 -14.80 6.56
CA ARG A 238 2.93 -13.90 7.64
C ARG A 238 3.01 -12.42 7.20
N GLU A 239 3.53 -12.15 6.01
CA GLU A 239 3.65 -10.79 5.48
C GLU A 239 2.28 -10.18 5.16
N ALA A 240 1.34 -10.97 4.65
CA ALA A 240 -0.05 -10.54 4.45
C ALA A 240 -0.70 -10.17 5.79
N ALA A 241 -0.52 -11.02 6.82
CA ALA A 241 -1.00 -10.74 8.17
C ALA A 241 -0.36 -9.48 8.78
N LEU A 242 0.94 -9.22 8.51
CA LEU A 242 1.63 -8.01 8.93
C LEU A 242 1.07 -6.76 8.24
N VAL A 243 0.70 -6.85 6.97
CA VAL A 243 0.03 -5.75 6.23
C VAL A 243 -1.29 -5.44 6.91
N ILE A 244 -2.15 -6.43 7.10
CA ILE A 244 -3.45 -6.28 7.77
C ILE A 244 -3.25 -5.63 9.15
N LYS A 245 -2.42 -6.24 10.01
CA LYS A 245 -2.12 -5.71 11.35
C LYS A 245 -1.70 -4.25 11.34
N THR A 246 -0.81 -3.90 10.41
CA THR A 246 -0.20 -2.56 10.38
C THR A 246 -1.16 -1.50 9.84
N ILE A 247 -1.94 -1.82 8.81
CA ILE A 247 -2.88 -0.89 8.18
C ILE A 247 -4.10 -0.67 9.05
N THR A 248 -4.68 -1.75 9.59
CA THR A 248 -5.92 -1.68 10.37
C THR A 248 -5.67 -1.43 11.86
N ASN A 249 -4.40 -1.35 12.27
CA ASN A 249 -3.99 -1.24 13.68
C ASN A 249 -4.62 -2.34 14.57
N THR A 250 -4.79 -3.54 14.01
CA THR A 250 -5.34 -4.69 14.73
C THR A 250 -4.28 -5.23 15.70
N ALA A 251 -4.64 -5.37 16.98
CA ALA A 251 -3.70 -5.74 18.06
C ALA A 251 -3.47 -7.27 18.15
N ILE A 252 -3.30 -7.96 17.02
CA ILE A 252 -2.96 -9.39 16.99
C ILE A 252 -1.47 -9.60 17.22
N GLU A 253 -1.11 -10.72 17.86
CA GLU A 253 0.26 -11.16 17.94
C GLU A 253 0.63 -12.02 16.73
N ILE A 254 1.75 -11.73 16.09
CA ILE A 254 2.26 -12.47 14.95
C ILE A 254 3.64 -13.00 15.31
N SER A 255 3.75 -14.33 15.41
CA SER A 255 5.01 -15.01 15.70
C SER A 255 6.00 -14.89 14.54
N GLU A 256 7.28 -14.65 14.86
CA GLU A 256 8.35 -14.65 13.85
C GLU A 256 8.66 -16.04 13.31
N LYS A 257 8.23 -17.09 13.99
CA LYS A 257 8.52 -18.49 13.66
C LYS A 257 7.48 -19.11 12.74
N GLU A 258 6.33 -18.48 12.58
CA GLU A 258 5.23 -18.99 11.77
C GLU A 258 5.27 -18.39 10.37
N GLU A 259 5.26 -19.24 9.35
CA GLU A 259 5.19 -18.81 7.95
C GLU A 259 3.77 -18.42 7.53
N LYS A 260 2.76 -19.06 8.16
CA LYS A 260 1.34 -18.78 7.92
C LYS A 260 0.64 -18.45 9.22
N ILE A 261 -0.25 -17.49 9.15
CA ILE A 261 -1.05 -16.99 10.28
C ILE A 261 -2.51 -17.27 10.00
N ASP A 262 -3.16 -17.95 10.95
CA ASP A 262 -4.62 -18.07 10.97
C ASP A 262 -5.21 -16.80 11.59
N MET A 263 -5.71 -15.92 10.72
CA MET A 263 -6.27 -14.63 11.14
C MET A 263 -7.55 -14.79 11.97
N CYS A 264 -8.34 -15.84 11.72
CA CYS A 264 -9.54 -16.10 12.50
C CYS A 264 -9.15 -16.39 13.96
N LYS A 265 -8.23 -17.34 14.16
CA LYS A 265 -7.73 -17.69 15.48
C LYS A 265 -7.01 -16.51 16.16
N ALA A 266 -6.15 -15.79 15.45
CA ALA A 266 -5.42 -14.65 16.02
C ALA A 266 -6.35 -13.54 16.53
N ILE A 267 -7.50 -13.34 15.87
CA ILE A 267 -8.50 -12.37 16.30
C ILE A 267 -9.33 -12.89 17.47
N ASP A 268 -9.72 -14.15 17.46
CA ASP A 268 -10.44 -14.78 18.58
C ASP A 268 -9.58 -14.76 19.86
N ASP A 269 -8.29 -15.09 19.76
CA ASP A 269 -7.35 -15.02 20.87
C ASP A 269 -7.23 -13.57 21.40
N MET A 270 -7.11 -12.58 20.52
CA MET A 270 -7.08 -11.16 20.88
C MET A 270 -8.37 -10.71 21.59
N LEU A 271 -9.52 -11.14 21.10
CA LEU A 271 -10.81 -10.79 21.72
C LEU A 271 -10.96 -11.43 23.11
N SER A 272 -10.62 -12.71 23.23
CA SER A 272 -10.63 -13.44 24.49
C SER A 272 -9.71 -12.81 25.55
N GLU A 273 -8.50 -12.39 25.14
CA GLU A 273 -7.60 -11.65 26.04
C GLU A 273 -8.16 -10.29 26.48
N ARG A 274 -8.83 -9.58 25.57
CA ARG A 274 -9.45 -8.28 25.90
C ARG A 274 -10.62 -8.46 26.86
N GLU A 275 -11.44 -9.50 26.66
CA GLU A 275 -12.54 -9.84 27.56
C GLU A 275 -12.02 -10.20 28.94
N ALA A 276 -11.01 -11.07 29.05
CA ALA A 276 -10.38 -11.44 30.32
C ALA A 276 -9.77 -10.21 31.03
N LYS A 277 -9.04 -9.36 30.31
CA LYS A 277 -8.50 -8.10 30.86
C LYS A 277 -9.60 -7.13 31.28
N GLY A 278 -10.71 -7.08 30.54
CA GLY A 278 -11.89 -6.28 30.84
C GLY A 278 -12.60 -6.77 32.12
N GLU A 279 -12.73 -8.08 32.27
CA GLU A 279 -13.34 -8.71 33.45
C GLU A 279 -12.51 -8.44 34.73
N ILE A 280 -11.18 -8.67 34.66
CA ILE A 280 -10.28 -8.37 35.78
C ILE A 280 -10.39 -6.88 36.18
N ARG A 281 -10.35 -5.99 35.21
CA ARG A 281 -10.47 -4.54 35.44
C ARG A 281 -11.85 -4.17 36.00
N GLY A 282 -12.91 -4.88 35.57
CA GLY A 282 -14.27 -4.71 36.09
C GLY A 282 -14.38 -5.12 37.56
N ILE A 283 -13.76 -6.23 37.95
CA ILE A 283 -13.67 -6.69 39.33
C ILE A 283 -12.91 -5.69 40.19
N GLU A 284 -11.72 -5.27 39.78
CA GLU A 284 -10.90 -4.26 40.50
C GLU A 284 -11.67 -2.94 40.72
N ILE A 285 -12.34 -2.44 39.67
CA ILE A 285 -13.17 -1.23 39.79
C ILE A 285 -14.34 -1.44 40.74
N GLY A 286 -14.94 -2.64 40.73
CA GLY A 286 -16.02 -3.02 41.65
C GLY A 286 -15.56 -3.02 43.12
N GLU A 287 -14.39 -3.59 43.38
CA GLU A 287 -13.75 -3.59 44.71
C GLU A 287 -13.43 -2.18 45.17
N PHE A 288 -12.81 -1.35 44.32
CA PHE A 288 -12.55 0.05 44.68
C PHE A 288 -13.83 0.85 44.96
N ARG A 289 -14.90 0.66 44.20
CA ARG A 289 -16.19 1.30 44.45
C ARG A 289 -16.78 0.85 45.79
N MET A 290 -16.63 -0.43 46.16
CA MET A 290 -17.08 -0.93 47.42
C MET A 290 -16.28 -0.31 48.59
N LEU A 291 -14.95 -0.26 48.50
CA LEU A 291 -14.11 0.35 49.53
C LEU A 291 -14.39 1.85 49.68
N VAL A 292 -14.48 2.60 48.56
CA VAL A 292 -14.84 4.02 48.57
C VAL A 292 -16.22 4.24 49.24
N LYS A 293 -17.19 3.37 48.95
CA LYS A 293 -18.51 3.44 49.62
C LYS A 293 -18.42 3.20 51.11
N GLN A 294 -17.53 2.34 51.58
CA GLN A 294 -17.31 2.13 53.03
C GLN A 294 -16.63 3.32 53.68
N VAL A 295 -15.66 3.95 52.98
CA VAL A 295 -15.01 5.18 53.45
C VAL A 295 -16.01 6.34 53.54
N LYS A 296 -16.84 6.55 52.51
CA LYS A 296 -17.91 7.57 52.52
C LYS A 296 -18.95 7.36 53.64
N LYS A 297 -19.19 6.13 54.01
CA LYS A 297 -20.09 5.80 55.16
C LYS A 297 -19.42 5.90 56.51
N GLY A 298 -18.15 6.27 56.59
CA GLY A 298 -17.39 6.37 57.83
C GLY A 298 -17.12 5.02 58.48
N ARG A 299 -17.18 3.91 57.73
CA ARG A 299 -16.95 2.53 58.22
C ARG A 299 -15.50 2.10 58.12
N LEU A 300 -14.74 2.68 57.17
CA LEU A 300 -13.33 2.50 56.98
C LEU A 300 -12.66 3.88 56.86
N THR A 301 -11.41 3.98 57.29
CA THR A 301 -10.54 5.09 56.96
C THR A 301 -9.96 4.91 55.54
N ILE A 302 -9.39 5.94 54.96
CA ILE A 302 -8.72 5.82 53.65
C ILE A 302 -7.50 4.91 53.75
N GLU A 303 -6.84 4.92 54.89
CA GLU A 303 -5.66 4.10 55.19
C GLU A 303 -6.05 2.60 55.22
N GLU A 304 -7.13 2.26 55.93
CA GLU A 304 -7.65 0.89 56.00
C GLU A 304 -8.16 0.41 54.61
N ALA A 305 -8.82 1.27 53.86
CA ALA A 305 -9.27 0.96 52.50
C ALA A 305 -8.11 0.75 51.52
N ALA A 306 -7.02 1.46 51.69
CA ALA A 306 -5.81 1.27 50.90
C ALA A 306 -5.07 -0.04 51.28
N GLU A 307 -5.08 -0.41 52.56
CA GLU A 307 -4.56 -1.70 53.03
C GLU A 307 -5.36 -2.87 52.48
N ASP A 308 -6.70 -2.80 52.57
CA ASP A 308 -7.62 -3.81 51.99
C ASP A 308 -7.44 -3.94 50.45
N ALA A 309 -7.14 -2.84 49.78
CA ALA A 309 -6.80 -2.83 48.33
C ALA A 309 -5.36 -3.26 48.03
N ALA A 310 -4.57 -3.65 49.04
CA ALA A 310 -3.14 -4.03 48.90
C ALA A 310 -2.26 -2.97 48.16
N MET A 311 -2.49 -1.66 48.44
CA MET A 311 -1.77 -0.56 47.80
C MET A 311 -1.46 0.56 48.79
N SER A 312 -0.54 1.48 48.36
CA SER A 312 -0.25 2.68 49.16
C SER A 312 -1.47 3.63 49.19
N VAL A 313 -1.61 4.41 50.27
CA VAL A 313 -2.67 5.42 50.44
C VAL A 313 -2.67 6.42 49.29
N GLU A 314 -1.47 6.85 48.85
CA GLU A 314 -1.32 7.77 47.71
C GLU A 314 -1.86 7.15 46.41
N LYS A 315 -1.52 5.90 46.11
CA LYS A 315 -2.00 5.18 44.93
C LYS A 315 -3.51 4.96 45.00
N PHE A 316 -4.06 4.59 46.16
CA PHE A 316 -5.49 4.40 46.36
C PHE A 316 -6.25 5.73 46.11
N ARG A 317 -5.79 6.84 46.66
CA ARG A 317 -6.37 8.16 46.42
C ARG A 317 -6.36 8.50 44.93
N ASN A 318 -5.23 8.34 44.23
CA ASN A 318 -5.13 8.66 42.81
C ASN A 318 -6.08 7.84 41.94
N VAL A 319 -6.28 6.55 42.24
CA VAL A 319 -7.17 5.67 41.46
C VAL A 319 -8.65 5.94 41.79
N THR A 320 -8.98 6.38 43.02
CA THR A 320 -10.34 6.55 43.49
C THR A 320 -10.76 8.03 43.60
N ASP A 321 -9.92 8.99 43.22
CA ASP A 321 -10.15 10.43 43.39
C ASP A 321 -11.47 10.90 42.79
N ASP A 322 -11.79 10.46 41.56
CA ASP A 322 -13.06 10.76 40.91
C ASP A 322 -14.24 10.12 41.67
N MET A 323 -14.09 8.87 42.12
CA MET A 323 -15.14 8.17 42.89
C MET A 323 -15.34 8.78 44.28
N LEU A 324 -14.31 9.38 44.89
CA LEU A 324 -14.39 10.06 46.17
C LEU A 324 -15.07 11.43 46.06
N LYS A 325 -14.96 12.09 44.91
CA LYS A 325 -15.58 13.39 44.62
C LYS A 325 -17.03 13.32 44.18
N GLU A 326 -17.45 12.18 43.60
CA GLU A 326 -18.84 11.93 43.21
C GLU A 326 -19.68 11.57 44.45
N GLY A 327 -20.32 12.58 45.09
CA GLY A 327 -21.23 12.28 46.22
C GLY A 327 -21.80 13.49 46.85
#